data_6fab016045215d68be45c1227690671a
#
_entry.id   6fab016045215d68be45c1227690671a
#
_cell.length_a   1.000
_cell.length_b   1.000
_cell.length_c   1.000
_cell.angle_alpha   90.00
_cell.angle_beta   90.00
_cell.angle_gamma   90.00
#
_symmetry.space_group_name_H-M   'P 1'
#
loop_
_entity.id
_entity.type
_entity.pdbx_description
1 polymer ?
#
loop_
_entity_poly.entity_id
_entity_poly.type
_entity_poly.pdbx_seq_one_letter_code
_entity_poly.pdbx_strand_id
1 'polypeptide(L)'
;MSSAEIAAVVLAAILAAVCVVFVSRPFLREPAPSGDSLDDLTPGERERLRLAEERDRALAALKELEFDHRTGKVSDADYREQVGPLRRQAAEAIRALDAGVEREP
;
A
#
# COMPACT_ATOMS: atom_id res chain seq x y z
N MET A 1 26.59 -6.32 40.06
CA MET A 1 25.27 -6.61 39.52
C MET A 1 24.77 -7.94 40.03
N SER A 2 23.55 -7.97 40.50
CA SER A 2 22.93 -9.21 40.94
C SER A 2 22.52 -10.06 39.73
N SER A 3 22.30 -11.35 39.96
CA SER A 3 21.84 -12.25 38.86
C SER A 3 20.53 -11.77 38.24
N ALA A 4 19.65 -11.21 39.07
CA ALA A 4 18.38 -10.70 38.59
C ALA A 4 18.55 -9.48 37.67
N GLU A 5 19.49 -8.61 37.98
CA GLU A 5 19.79 -7.46 37.15
C GLU A 5 20.38 -7.86 35.79
N ILE A 6 21.29 -8.82 35.83
CA ILE A 6 21.88 -9.37 34.58
C ILE A 6 20.81 -10.04 33.76
N ALA A 7 19.93 -10.80 34.34
CA ALA A 7 18.83 -11.47 33.66
C ALA A 7 17.89 -10.44 33.02
N ALA A 8 17.58 -9.34 33.72
CA ALA A 8 16.73 -8.28 33.19
C ALA A 8 17.35 -7.58 31.98
N VAL A 9 18.65 -7.29 32.07
CA VAL A 9 19.37 -6.64 30.93
C VAL A 9 19.42 -7.56 29.74
N VAL A 10 19.70 -8.85 29.94
CA VAL A 10 19.74 -9.83 28.86
C VAL A 10 18.36 -9.95 28.20
N LEU A 11 17.31 -10.03 29.03
CA LEU A 11 15.95 -10.11 28.49
C LEU A 11 15.57 -8.87 27.68
N ALA A 12 15.91 -7.69 28.19
CA ALA A 12 15.66 -6.44 27.48
C ALA A 12 16.41 -6.39 26.14
N ALA A 13 17.65 -6.84 26.12
CA ALA A 13 18.45 -6.89 24.91
C ALA A 13 17.85 -7.83 23.87
N ILE A 14 17.40 -8.99 24.29
CA ILE A 14 16.73 -9.97 23.41
C ILE A 14 15.44 -9.37 22.86
N LEU A 15 14.65 -8.73 23.70
CA LEU A 15 13.40 -8.12 23.28
C LEU A 15 13.64 -7.02 22.24
N ALA A 16 14.65 -6.17 22.48
CA ALA A 16 15.01 -5.12 21.55
C ALA A 16 15.46 -5.70 20.21
N ALA A 17 16.28 -6.75 20.23
CA ALA A 17 16.74 -7.42 19.03
C ALA A 17 15.57 -8.02 18.24
N VAL A 18 14.62 -8.65 18.92
CA VAL A 18 13.42 -9.20 18.29
C VAL A 18 12.60 -8.09 17.64
N CYS A 19 12.42 -6.97 18.33
CA CYS A 19 11.70 -5.83 17.78
C CYS A 19 12.36 -5.27 16.54
N VAL A 20 13.69 -5.12 16.57
CA VAL A 20 14.43 -4.63 15.40
C VAL A 20 14.27 -5.57 14.21
N VAL A 21 14.41 -6.88 14.43
CA VAL A 21 14.25 -7.88 13.38
C VAL A 21 12.83 -7.83 12.82
N PHE A 22 11.84 -7.75 13.70
CA PHE A 22 10.44 -7.72 13.28
C PHE A 22 10.10 -6.48 12.45
N VAL A 23 10.58 -5.31 12.88
CA VAL A 23 10.36 -4.05 12.15
C VAL A 23 11.12 -4.04 10.83
N SER A 24 12.33 -4.60 10.82
CA SER A 24 13.17 -4.64 9.62
C SER A 24 12.73 -5.68 8.60
N ARG A 25 11.97 -6.66 9.04
CA ARG A 25 11.58 -7.79 8.20
C ARG A 25 10.89 -7.39 6.89
N PRO A 26 9.95 -6.43 6.87
CA PRO A 26 9.37 -5.98 5.61
C PRO A 26 10.38 -5.40 4.65
N PHE A 27 11.43 -4.74 5.17
CA PHE A 27 12.48 -4.16 4.34
C PHE A 27 13.47 -5.20 3.82
N LEU A 28 13.73 -6.22 4.63
CA LEU A 28 14.63 -7.31 4.25
C LEU A 28 13.97 -8.33 3.32
N ARG A 29 12.66 -8.40 3.37
CA ARG A 29 11.86 -9.26 2.50
C ARG A 29 11.55 -8.65 1.16
N GLU A 30 12.16 -7.56 0.84
CA GLU A 30 11.99 -7.05 -0.49
C GLU A 30 12.24 -8.19 -1.48
N PRO A 31 11.29 -8.42 -2.36
CA PRO A 31 11.58 -9.26 -3.50
C PRO A 31 12.68 -8.53 -4.22
N ALA A 32 13.81 -8.86 -3.81
CA ALA A 32 15.03 -8.25 -4.20
C ALA A 32 15.07 -7.71 -5.61
N PRO A 33 14.47 -8.28 -6.59
CA PRO A 33 14.61 -7.77 -7.94
C PRO A 33 13.58 -6.77 -8.35
N SER A 34 12.98 -6.02 -7.43
CA SER A 34 11.92 -5.11 -7.80
C SER A 34 12.32 -4.10 -8.88
N GLY A 35 13.54 -3.64 -8.86
CA GLY A 35 14.03 -2.72 -9.88
C GLY A 35 14.27 -3.39 -11.22
N ASP A 36 14.79 -4.59 -11.20
CA ASP A 36 15.11 -5.35 -12.39
C ASP A 36 13.88 -6.04 -12.98
N SER A 37 12.90 -6.33 -12.13
CA SER A 37 11.72 -7.06 -12.54
C SER A 37 10.79 -6.28 -13.46
N LEU A 38 10.87 -4.96 -13.49
CA LEU A 38 10.06 -4.15 -14.41
C LEU A 38 10.40 -4.42 -15.86
N ASP A 39 11.67 -4.67 -16.14
CA ASP A 39 12.11 -4.99 -17.49
C ASP A 39 11.77 -6.43 -17.88
N ASP A 40 11.64 -7.31 -16.89
CA ASP A 40 11.32 -8.72 -17.11
C ASP A 40 9.81 -8.99 -17.19
N LEU A 41 8.97 -8.00 -16.90
CA LEU A 41 7.53 -8.17 -16.94
C LEU A 41 7.04 -8.29 -18.38
N THR A 42 6.06 -9.16 -18.59
CA THR A 42 5.35 -9.24 -19.85
C THR A 42 4.51 -7.98 -20.05
N PRO A 43 4.14 -7.63 -21.29
CA PRO A 43 3.22 -6.50 -21.51
C PRO A 43 1.92 -6.60 -20.73
N GLY A 44 1.37 -7.79 -20.57
CA GLY A 44 0.17 -8.01 -19.77
C GLY A 44 0.38 -7.72 -18.29
N GLU A 45 1.53 -8.15 -17.75
CA GLU A 45 1.88 -7.89 -16.35
C GLU A 45 2.11 -6.41 -16.09
N ARG A 46 2.75 -5.71 -17.03
CA ARG A 46 2.94 -4.26 -16.94
C ARG A 46 1.62 -3.51 -16.92
N GLU A 47 0.70 -3.93 -17.77
CA GLU A 47 -0.63 -3.33 -17.83
C GLU A 47 -1.40 -3.55 -16.53
N ARG A 48 -1.34 -4.75 -15.97
CA ARG A 48 -1.95 -5.05 -14.68
C ARG A 48 -1.37 -4.19 -13.56
N LEU A 49 -0.05 -4.05 -13.55
CA LEU A 49 0.62 -3.22 -12.55
C LEU A 49 0.18 -1.76 -12.67
N ARG A 50 0.12 -1.25 -13.89
CA ARG A 50 -0.34 0.11 -14.16
C ARG A 50 -1.76 0.32 -13.68
N LEU A 51 -2.65 -0.62 -13.96
CA LEU A 51 -4.05 -0.55 -13.53
C LEU A 51 -4.18 -0.64 -12.01
N ALA A 52 -3.38 -1.48 -11.38
CA ALA A 52 -3.37 -1.60 -9.92
C ALA A 52 -2.90 -0.32 -9.26
N GLU A 53 -1.87 0.31 -9.80
CA GLU A 53 -1.38 1.60 -9.31
C GLU A 53 -2.42 2.71 -9.51
N GLU A 54 -3.10 2.72 -10.64
CA GLU A 54 -4.16 3.68 -10.91
C GLU A 54 -5.33 3.52 -9.97
N ARG A 55 -5.75 2.28 -9.72
CA ARG A 55 -6.78 1.97 -8.73
C ARG A 55 -6.38 2.47 -7.35
N ASP A 56 -5.17 2.12 -6.91
CA ASP A 56 -4.69 2.48 -5.58
C ASP A 56 -4.58 3.99 -5.41
N ARG A 57 -4.14 4.68 -6.45
CA ARG A 57 -4.06 6.14 -6.44
C ARG A 57 -5.44 6.78 -6.34
N ALA A 58 -6.40 6.27 -7.10
CA ALA A 58 -7.77 6.78 -7.05
C ALA A 58 -8.43 6.53 -5.70
N LEU A 59 -8.23 5.34 -5.12
CA LEU A 59 -8.77 5.01 -3.81
C LEU A 59 -8.15 5.84 -2.70
N ALA A 60 -6.84 6.10 -2.78
CA ALA A 60 -6.15 6.97 -1.84
C ALA A 60 -6.67 8.41 -1.93
N ALA A 61 -6.90 8.90 -3.14
CA ALA A 61 -7.45 10.23 -3.35
C ALA A 61 -8.88 10.34 -2.81
N LEU A 62 -9.69 9.30 -2.99
CA LEU A 62 -11.04 9.25 -2.41
C LEU A 62 -11.01 9.30 -0.89
N LYS A 63 -10.12 8.53 -0.29
CA LYS A 63 -9.98 8.50 1.16
C LYS A 63 -9.58 9.86 1.71
N GLU A 64 -8.63 10.51 1.05
CA GLU A 64 -8.18 11.85 1.44
C GLU A 64 -9.29 12.87 1.26
N LEU A 65 -10.03 12.81 0.17
CA LEU A 65 -11.15 13.70 -0.09
C LEU A 65 -12.26 13.54 0.97
N GLU A 66 -12.58 12.31 1.34
CA GLU A 66 -13.56 12.04 2.40
C GLU A 66 -13.09 12.59 3.74
N PHE A 67 -11.82 12.44 4.05
CA PHE A 67 -11.25 12.97 5.27
C PHE A 67 -11.31 14.50 5.28
N ASP A 68 -10.92 15.14 4.19
CA ASP A 68 -10.94 16.60 4.07
C ASP A 68 -12.35 17.15 4.14
N HIS A 69 -13.31 16.45 3.54
CA HIS A 69 -14.71 16.82 3.63
C HIS A 69 -15.23 16.71 5.07
N ARG A 70 -14.88 15.64 5.76
CA ARG A 70 -15.29 15.40 7.14
C ARG A 70 -14.71 16.43 8.11
N THR A 71 -13.49 16.88 7.85
CA THR A 71 -12.81 17.88 8.70
C THR A 71 -13.12 19.32 8.31
N GLY A 72 -13.94 19.53 7.28
CA GLY A 72 -14.35 20.86 6.85
C GLY A 72 -13.40 21.58 5.93
N LYS A 73 -12.33 20.94 5.48
CA LYS A 73 -11.38 21.54 4.52
C LYS A 73 -11.95 21.63 3.12
N VAL A 74 -12.89 20.75 2.79
CA VAL A 74 -13.55 20.70 1.49
C VAL A 74 -15.05 20.90 1.71
N SER A 75 -15.65 21.82 0.99
CA SER A 75 -17.09 22.09 1.06
C SER A 75 -17.89 20.95 0.44
N ASP A 76 -19.18 20.88 0.77
CA ASP A 76 -20.09 19.89 0.18
C ASP A 76 -20.15 19.99 -1.34
N ALA A 77 -20.14 21.21 -1.86
CA ALA A 77 -20.17 21.43 -3.31
C ALA A 77 -18.90 20.91 -3.98
N ASP A 78 -17.75 21.23 -3.42
CA ASP A 78 -16.47 20.78 -3.94
C ASP A 78 -16.33 19.25 -3.83
N TYR A 79 -16.80 18.70 -2.72
CA TYR A 79 -16.78 17.24 -2.53
C TYR A 79 -17.59 16.54 -3.63
N ARG A 80 -18.81 17.00 -3.90
CA ARG A 80 -19.67 16.42 -4.94
C ARG A 80 -19.04 16.51 -6.32
N GLU A 81 -18.35 17.60 -6.58
CA GLU A 81 -17.69 17.83 -7.87
C GLU A 81 -16.52 16.87 -8.07
N GLN A 82 -15.77 16.59 -7.01
CA GLN A 82 -14.54 15.81 -7.08
C GLN A 82 -14.75 14.31 -6.91
N VAL A 83 -15.77 13.91 -6.15
CA VAL A 83 -15.97 12.50 -5.78
C VAL A 83 -16.36 11.63 -6.98
N GLY A 84 -17.17 12.15 -7.87
CA GLY A 84 -17.67 11.40 -9.04
C GLY A 84 -16.56 10.94 -9.96
N PRO A 85 -15.70 11.85 -10.44
CA PRO A 85 -14.57 11.46 -11.30
C PRO A 85 -13.64 10.45 -10.66
N LEU A 86 -13.32 10.61 -9.38
CA LEU A 86 -12.45 9.67 -8.67
C LEU A 86 -13.08 8.28 -8.54
N ARG A 87 -14.37 8.22 -8.25
CA ARG A 87 -15.09 6.94 -8.21
C ARG A 87 -15.11 6.24 -9.55
N ARG A 88 -15.32 7.00 -10.62
CA ARG A 88 -15.28 6.44 -11.98
C ARG A 88 -13.89 5.90 -12.32
N GLN A 89 -12.86 6.66 -12.00
CA GLN A 89 -11.48 6.26 -12.25
C GLN A 89 -11.15 4.95 -11.52
N ALA A 90 -11.51 4.85 -10.24
CA ALA A 90 -11.30 3.63 -9.48
C ALA A 90 -12.09 2.45 -10.06
N ALA A 91 -13.36 2.69 -10.39
CA ALA A 91 -14.23 1.65 -10.95
C ALA A 91 -13.73 1.13 -12.29
N GLU A 92 -13.26 2.01 -13.15
CA GLU A 92 -12.71 1.64 -14.45
C GLU A 92 -11.45 0.78 -14.31
N ALA A 93 -10.55 1.18 -13.40
CA ALA A 93 -9.35 0.42 -13.15
C ALA A 93 -9.67 -0.96 -12.58
N ILE A 94 -10.62 -1.04 -11.66
CA ILE A 94 -11.06 -2.31 -11.06
C ILE A 94 -11.68 -3.23 -12.12
N ARG A 95 -12.55 -2.69 -12.97
CA ARG A 95 -13.16 -3.46 -14.05
C ARG A 95 -12.13 -3.98 -15.03
N ALA A 96 -11.16 -3.15 -15.37
CA ALA A 96 -10.09 -3.56 -16.29
C ALA A 96 -9.24 -4.67 -15.68
N LEU A 97 -8.96 -4.60 -14.38
CA LEU A 97 -8.24 -5.65 -13.67
C LEU A 97 -9.04 -6.96 -13.65
N ASP A 98 -10.32 -6.88 -13.35
CA ASP A 98 -11.20 -8.05 -13.33
C ASP A 98 -11.31 -8.69 -14.71
N ALA A 99 -11.43 -7.89 -15.76
CA ALA A 99 -11.48 -8.38 -17.13
C ALA A 99 -10.16 -9.07 -17.51
N GLY A 100 -9.04 -8.54 -17.04
CA GLY A 100 -7.73 -9.15 -17.27
C GLY A 100 -7.61 -10.52 -16.61
N VAL A 101 -8.13 -10.66 -15.40
CA VAL A 101 -8.14 -11.94 -14.68
C VAL A 101 -8.98 -12.98 -15.42
N GLU A 102 -10.14 -12.58 -15.95
CA GLU A 102 -11.00 -13.48 -16.70
C GLU A 102 -10.38 -13.95 -18.02
N ARG A 103 -9.50 -13.14 -18.61
CA ARG A 103 -8.83 -13.48 -19.88
C ARG A 103 -7.65 -14.40 -19.70
N GLU A 104 -7.09 -14.46 -18.51
CA GLU A 104 -5.97 -15.36 -18.25
C GLU A 104 -6.48 -16.79 -18.04
N PRO A 105 -5.93 -17.75 -18.79
CA PRO A 105 -6.30 -19.15 -18.61
C PRO A 105 -5.83 -19.74 -17.29
#